data_8113d9085ef48d7ca2cd2c878b6e6f6e
#
_entry.id   8113d9085ef48d7ca2cd2c878b6e6f6e
#
_cell.length_a   1.000
_cell.length_b   1.000
_cell.length_c   1.000
_cell.angle_alpha   90.00
_cell.angle_beta   90.00
_cell.angle_gamma   90.00
#
_symmetry.space_group_name_H-M   'P 1'
#
loop_
_entity.id
_entity.type
_entity.pdbx_description
1 polymer ?
#
loop_
_entity_poly.entity_id
_entity_poly.type
_entity_poly.pdbx_seq_one_letter_code
_entity_poly.pdbx_strand_id
1 'polypeptide(L)'
;MLARLPAPLHRLVLKVAHSLRLAWWSVRRPELHGCNVIAADPQGRVLLVRHSYQSPEKWMLPGGGMARGERAEDAACRELLEEAGCRLVEAKCFAVEVVGLAGASNHIHLVSGVTAEEPRPDCREILAAEFFAIDALPDAITQTARARIAWWAAQNPAQNRAS
;
A
#
# COMPACT_ATOMS: atom_id res chain seq x y z
N MET A 1 7.03 9.61 -20.04
CA MET A 1 8.44 9.85 -20.39
C MET A 1 9.46 9.20 -19.42
N LEU A 2 9.12 8.99 -18.14
CA LEU A 2 9.97 8.33 -17.13
C LEU A 2 10.19 6.82 -17.33
N ALA A 3 9.28 6.15 -18.05
CA ALA A 3 9.34 4.68 -18.25
C ALA A 3 10.53 4.16 -19.09
N ARG A 4 11.34 5.06 -19.67
CA ARG A 4 12.51 4.71 -20.50
C ARG A 4 13.87 4.86 -19.79
N LEU A 5 13.87 5.29 -18.51
CA LEU A 5 15.11 5.45 -17.76
C LEU A 5 15.63 4.09 -17.25
N PRO A 6 16.96 3.88 -17.19
CA PRO A 6 17.54 2.72 -16.49
C PRO A 6 17.06 2.65 -15.03
N ALA A 7 16.83 1.43 -14.53
CA ALA A 7 16.25 1.24 -13.20
C ALA A 7 16.95 2.02 -12.05
N PRO A 8 18.31 2.11 -11.97
CA PRO A 8 18.96 2.89 -10.92
C PRO A 8 18.68 4.39 -11.03
N LEU A 9 18.64 4.93 -12.24
CA LEU A 9 18.35 6.36 -12.46
C LEU A 9 16.87 6.66 -12.17
N HIS A 10 15.96 5.78 -12.54
CA HIS A 10 14.55 5.89 -12.22
C HIS A 10 14.33 5.94 -10.69
N ARG A 11 14.97 5.03 -9.94
CA ARG A 11 14.91 5.01 -8.47
C ARG A 11 15.48 6.29 -7.83
N LEU A 12 16.56 6.84 -8.37
CA LEU A 12 17.13 8.10 -7.90
C LEU A 12 16.16 9.27 -8.12
N VAL A 13 15.54 9.35 -9.30
CA VAL A 13 14.53 10.37 -9.63
C VAL A 13 13.34 10.28 -8.68
N LEU A 14 12.84 9.07 -8.38
CA LEU A 14 11.76 8.88 -7.42
C LEU A 14 12.13 9.34 -6.01
N LYS A 15 13.35 9.03 -5.53
CA LYS A 15 13.82 9.51 -4.21
C LYS A 15 13.89 11.03 -4.14
N VAL A 16 14.46 11.68 -5.16
CA VAL A 16 14.57 13.14 -5.22
C VAL A 16 13.17 13.79 -5.29
N ALA A 17 12.30 13.30 -6.15
CA ALA A 17 10.93 13.79 -6.27
C ALA A 17 10.15 13.63 -4.95
N HIS A 18 10.33 12.51 -4.25
CA HIS A 18 9.74 12.29 -2.93
C HIS A 18 10.23 13.32 -1.90
N SER A 19 11.55 13.57 -1.83
CA SER A 19 12.12 14.54 -0.89
C SER A 19 11.66 15.97 -1.17
N LEU A 20 11.62 16.39 -2.44
CA LEU A 20 11.10 17.71 -2.83
C LEU A 20 9.62 17.87 -2.49
N ARG A 21 8.82 16.82 -2.69
CA ARG A 21 7.40 16.81 -2.33
C ARG A 21 7.20 16.97 -0.81
N LEU A 22 7.97 16.27 0.01
CA LEU A 22 7.91 16.41 1.47
C LEU A 22 8.28 17.82 1.92
N ALA A 23 9.34 18.43 1.35
CA ALA A 23 9.72 19.80 1.64
C ALA A 23 8.63 20.81 1.26
N TRP A 24 7.97 20.61 0.11
CA TRP A 24 6.85 21.45 -0.32
C TRP A 24 5.63 21.32 0.61
N TRP A 25 5.32 20.10 1.07
CA TRP A 25 4.23 19.85 2.02
C TRP A 25 4.45 20.50 3.38
N SER A 26 5.71 20.55 3.86
CA SER A 26 6.03 21.21 5.13
C SER A 26 5.69 22.71 5.13
N VAL A 27 5.71 23.35 3.95
CA VAL A 27 5.38 24.78 3.78
C VAL A 27 3.88 24.98 3.54
N ARG A 28 3.28 24.17 2.66
CA ARG A 28 1.87 24.36 2.22
C ARG A 28 0.85 23.73 3.14
N ARG A 29 1.27 22.74 3.96
CA ARG A 29 0.40 21.98 4.88
C ARG A 29 -0.91 21.49 4.23
N PRO A 30 -0.86 20.83 3.06
CA PRO A 30 -2.07 20.40 2.38
C PRO A 30 -2.75 19.26 3.14
N GLU A 31 -4.06 19.12 2.94
CA GLU A 31 -4.75 17.88 3.23
C GLU A 31 -4.43 16.87 2.12
N LEU A 32 -3.86 15.75 2.51
CA LEU A 32 -3.49 14.66 1.61
C LEU A 32 -4.45 13.50 1.82
N HIS A 33 -4.75 12.80 0.75
CA HIS A 33 -5.52 11.57 0.81
C HIS A 33 -4.72 10.44 0.17
N GLY A 34 -4.70 9.31 0.84
CA GLY A 34 -4.09 8.09 0.35
C GLY A 34 -4.90 6.87 0.76
N CYS A 35 -4.59 5.73 0.17
CA CYS A 35 -5.18 4.46 0.56
C CYS A 35 -4.09 3.45 0.90
N ASN A 36 -4.42 2.52 1.80
CA ASN A 36 -3.72 1.26 1.97
C ASN A 36 -4.70 0.10 1.77
N VAL A 37 -4.22 -0.94 1.14
CA VAL A 37 -5.03 -2.07 0.70
C VAL A 37 -4.69 -3.31 1.51
N ILE A 38 -5.70 -3.92 2.12
CA ILE A 38 -5.61 -5.26 2.68
C ILE A 38 -6.28 -6.20 1.68
N ALA A 39 -5.49 -6.70 0.74
CA ALA A 39 -5.93 -7.68 -0.25
C ALA A 39 -5.71 -9.08 0.32
N ALA A 40 -6.82 -9.76 0.61
CA ALA A 40 -6.78 -11.13 1.09
C ALA A 40 -6.95 -12.12 -0.08
N ASP A 41 -6.25 -13.23 -0.04
CA ASP A 41 -6.51 -14.35 -0.95
C ASP A 41 -7.63 -15.27 -0.41
N PRO A 42 -8.08 -16.26 -1.20
CA PRO A 42 -9.09 -17.22 -0.75
C PRO A 42 -8.70 -18.06 0.48
N GLN A 43 -7.40 -18.11 0.81
CA GLN A 43 -6.86 -18.78 1.99
C GLN A 43 -6.74 -17.84 3.20
N GLY A 44 -7.16 -16.57 3.08
CA GLY A 44 -7.08 -15.58 4.16
C GLY A 44 -5.68 -14.99 4.37
N ARG A 45 -4.70 -15.27 3.46
CA ARG A 45 -3.39 -14.65 3.50
C ARG A 45 -3.49 -13.22 2.95
N VAL A 46 -2.66 -12.31 3.48
CA VAL A 46 -2.65 -10.90 3.07
C VAL A 46 -1.46 -10.60 2.16
N LEU A 47 -1.70 -9.80 1.13
CA LEU A 47 -0.67 -9.36 0.20
C LEU A 47 0.15 -8.23 0.81
N LEU A 48 1.47 -8.39 0.79
CA LEU A 48 2.44 -7.36 1.15
C LEU A 48 3.37 -7.07 -0.02
N VAL A 49 3.88 -5.84 -0.07
CA VAL A 49 4.82 -5.37 -1.09
C VAL A 49 6.09 -4.80 -0.47
N ARG A 50 7.18 -4.79 -1.24
CA ARG A 50 8.43 -4.07 -0.90
C ARG A 50 8.75 -3.06 -1.98
N HIS A 51 8.84 -1.79 -1.60
CA HIS A 51 9.21 -0.72 -2.51
C HIS A 51 10.72 -0.58 -2.70
N SER A 52 11.15 -0.18 -3.90
CA SER A 52 12.57 0.02 -4.21
C SER A 52 13.16 1.32 -3.66
N TYR A 53 12.32 2.29 -3.32
CA TYR A 53 12.73 3.64 -2.92
C TYR A 53 12.34 4.02 -1.49
N GLN A 54 11.46 3.24 -0.85
CA GLN A 54 11.00 3.47 0.52
C GLN A 54 11.20 2.22 1.35
N SER A 55 12.24 2.22 2.21
CA SER A 55 12.60 1.08 3.06
C SER A 55 12.60 -0.26 2.32
N PRO A 56 13.53 -0.48 1.36
CA PRO A 56 13.51 -1.65 0.45
C PRO A 56 13.58 -3.01 1.15
N GLU A 57 14.02 -3.01 2.41
CA GLU A 57 14.11 -4.19 3.26
C GLU A 57 12.78 -4.53 3.96
N LYS A 58 11.80 -3.61 3.95
CA LYS A 58 10.56 -3.76 4.73
C LYS A 58 9.36 -4.10 3.86
N TRP A 59 8.56 -5.02 4.38
CA TRP A 59 7.23 -5.32 3.86
C TRP A 59 6.20 -4.30 4.36
N MET A 60 5.31 -3.89 3.48
CA MET A 60 4.22 -2.96 3.79
C MET A 60 2.96 -3.31 3.00
N LEU A 61 1.85 -2.70 3.38
CA LEU A 61 0.61 -2.83 2.62
C LEU A 61 0.75 -2.11 1.27
N PRO A 62 0.19 -2.67 0.18
CA PRO A 62 0.03 -1.94 -1.07
C PRO A 62 -0.76 -0.65 -0.87
N GLY A 63 -0.52 0.35 -1.70
CA GLY A 63 -1.28 1.58 -1.67
C GLY A 63 -0.50 2.81 -2.05
N GLY A 64 -1.22 3.90 -2.24
CA GLY A 64 -0.65 5.16 -2.70
C GLY A 64 -1.56 6.34 -2.52
N GLY A 65 -1.29 7.39 -3.29
CA GLY A 65 -2.07 8.62 -3.25
C GLY A 65 -3.41 8.51 -3.95
N MET A 66 -4.41 9.19 -3.44
CA MET A 66 -5.70 9.34 -4.09
C MET A 66 -5.74 10.61 -4.93
N ALA A 67 -6.34 10.54 -6.11
CA ALA A 67 -6.64 11.71 -6.92
C ALA A 67 -7.80 12.52 -6.31
N ARG A 68 -7.90 13.79 -6.68
CA ARG A 68 -8.98 14.64 -6.18
C ARG A 68 -10.35 14.10 -6.61
N GLY A 69 -11.19 13.77 -5.64
CA GLY A 69 -12.54 13.21 -5.86
C GLY A 69 -12.56 11.73 -6.20
N GLU A 70 -11.40 11.06 -6.20
CA GLU A 70 -11.33 9.60 -6.34
C GLU A 70 -11.91 8.92 -5.10
N ARG A 71 -12.69 7.85 -5.29
CA ARG A 71 -13.17 7.04 -4.18
C ARG A 71 -12.02 6.17 -3.65
N ALA A 72 -12.05 5.90 -2.35
CA ALA A 72 -10.99 5.08 -1.73
C ALA A 72 -10.91 3.68 -2.32
N GLU A 73 -12.06 3.07 -2.65
CA GLU A 73 -12.13 1.76 -3.27
C GLU A 73 -11.53 1.74 -4.68
N ASP A 74 -11.78 2.80 -5.47
CA ASP A 74 -11.26 2.91 -6.84
C ASP A 74 -9.74 3.11 -6.80
N ALA A 75 -9.24 3.97 -5.89
CA ALA A 75 -7.81 4.15 -5.66
C ALA A 75 -7.14 2.84 -5.24
N ALA A 76 -7.75 2.09 -4.32
CA ALA A 76 -7.23 0.79 -3.87
C ALA A 76 -7.14 -0.23 -5.00
N CYS A 77 -8.16 -0.30 -5.86
CA CYS A 77 -8.16 -1.18 -7.04
C CYS A 77 -7.04 -0.80 -8.02
N ARG A 78 -6.86 0.49 -8.28
CA ARG A 78 -5.82 1.01 -9.17
C ARG A 78 -4.42 0.72 -8.60
N GLU A 79 -4.16 1.08 -7.34
CA GLU A 79 -2.85 0.88 -6.70
C GLU A 79 -2.47 -0.60 -6.64
N LEU A 80 -3.40 -1.49 -6.27
CA LEU A 80 -3.11 -2.92 -6.22
C LEU A 80 -2.78 -3.50 -7.61
N LEU A 81 -3.47 -3.02 -8.64
CA LEU A 81 -3.19 -3.42 -10.01
C LEU A 81 -1.83 -2.90 -10.50
N GLU A 82 -1.49 -1.65 -10.17
CA GLU A 82 -0.21 -1.03 -10.55
C GLU A 82 0.97 -1.67 -9.83
N GLU A 83 0.87 -1.93 -8.52
CA GLU A 83 1.97 -2.41 -7.68
C GLU A 83 2.16 -3.93 -7.74
N ALA A 84 1.07 -4.69 -7.79
CA ALA A 84 1.11 -6.15 -7.70
C ALA A 84 0.54 -6.87 -8.93
N GLY A 85 -0.05 -6.16 -9.89
CA GLY A 85 -0.71 -6.78 -11.04
C GLY A 85 -1.98 -7.56 -10.68
N CYS A 86 -2.55 -7.33 -9.50
CA CYS A 86 -3.71 -8.05 -8.99
C CYS A 86 -4.96 -7.17 -9.01
N ARG A 87 -6.11 -7.76 -9.36
CA ARG A 87 -7.41 -7.09 -9.27
C ARG A 87 -8.00 -7.29 -7.89
N LEU A 88 -8.45 -6.20 -7.27
CA LEU A 88 -9.19 -6.24 -6.01
C LEU A 88 -10.69 -6.34 -6.31
N VAL A 89 -11.35 -7.33 -5.73
CA VAL A 89 -12.81 -7.47 -5.76
C VAL A 89 -13.38 -7.27 -4.36
N GLU A 90 -14.66 -6.92 -4.29
CA GLU A 90 -15.36 -6.63 -3.03
C GLU A 90 -14.67 -5.53 -2.20
N ALA A 91 -14.06 -4.56 -2.88
CA ALA A 91 -13.34 -3.47 -2.23
C ALA A 91 -14.26 -2.67 -1.31
N LYS A 92 -13.85 -2.51 -0.04
CA LYS A 92 -14.60 -1.77 0.98
C LYS A 92 -13.66 -0.95 1.85
N CYS A 93 -13.87 0.36 1.91
CA CYS A 93 -13.22 1.21 2.90
C CYS A 93 -13.83 0.94 4.28
N PHE A 94 -13.02 0.47 5.23
CA PHE A 94 -13.50 0.12 6.58
C PHE A 94 -13.04 1.10 7.66
N ALA A 95 -12.04 1.94 7.36
CA ALA A 95 -11.55 2.95 8.29
C ALA A 95 -10.79 4.07 7.57
N VAL A 96 -10.64 5.21 8.25
CA VAL A 96 -9.78 6.32 7.83
C VAL A 96 -8.93 6.73 9.03
N GLU A 97 -7.62 6.74 8.85
CA GLU A 97 -6.66 7.24 9.82
C GLU A 97 -6.16 8.62 9.40
N VAL A 98 -6.00 9.54 10.34
CA VAL A 98 -5.37 10.84 10.08
C VAL A 98 -3.99 10.84 10.71
N VAL A 99 -2.95 10.95 9.89
CA VAL A 99 -1.56 10.97 10.35
C VAL A 99 -0.87 12.24 9.89
N GLY A 100 -0.06 12.84 10.76
CA GLY A 100 0.79 13.96 10.41
C GLY A 100 1.94 13.50 9.50
N LEU A 101 2.13 14.15 8.37
CA LEU A 101 3.23 13.89 7.45
C LEU A 101 3.89 15.20 7.00
N ALA A 102 5.08 15.48 7.48
CA ALA A 102 5.85 16.68 7.11
C ALA A 102 5.02 17.99 7.21
N GLY A 103 4.19 18.12 8.24
CA GLY A 103 3.33 19.29 8.48
C GLY A 103 1.99 19.26 7.74
N ALA A 104 1.75 18.31 6.86
CA ALA A 104 0.45 18.04 6.22
C ALA A 104 -0.39 17.09 7.08
N SER A 105 -1.72 17.15 6.95
CA SER A 105 -2.63 16.12 7.45
C SER A 105 -2.85 15.10 6.35
N ASN A 106 -2.48 13.84 6.58
CA ASN A 106 -2.66 12.77 5.63
C ASN A 106 -3.78 11.83 6.08
N HIS A 107 -4.85 11.77 5.31
CA HIS A 107 -6.01 10.90 5.53
C HIS A 107 -5.76 9.58 4.79
N ILE A 108 -5.42 8.54 5.54
CA ILE A 108 -5.18 7.20 5.00
C ILE A 108 -6.45 6.38 5.09
N HIS A 109 -7.04 6.11 3.93
CA HIS A 109 -8.20 5.24 3.79
C HIS A 109 -7.76 3.77 3.79
N LEU A 110 -8.27 2.99 4.72
CA LEU A 110 -7.99 1.56 4.83
C LEU A 110 -9.06 0.80 4.07
N VAL A 111 -8.67 0.19 2.97
CA VAL A 111 -9.57 -0.57 2.08
C VAL A 111 -9.21 -2.04 2.16
N SER A 112 -10.20 -2.89 2.38
CA SER A 112 -10.04 -4.35 2.28
C SER A 112 -10.79 -4.90 1.07
N GLY A 113 -10.35 -6.04 0.58
CA GLY A 113 -10.98 -6.76 -0.50
C GLY A 113 -10.30 -8.11 -0.74
N VAL A 114 -10.75 -8.83 -1.75
CA VAL A 114 -10.26 -10.17 -2.09
C VAL A 114 -9.56 -10.14 -3.44
N THR A 115 -8.51 -10.93 -3.60
CA THR A 115 -7.88 -11.21 -4.89
C THR A 115 -7.49 -12.67 -4.96
N ALA A 116 -7.74 -13.31 -6.12
CA ALA A 116 -7.33 -14.69 -6.39
C ALA A 116 -6.16 -14.76 -7.40
N GLU A 117 -5.58 -13.60 -7.74
CA GLU A 117 -4.51 -13.52 -8.72
C GLU A 117 -3.14 -13.62 -8.05
N GLU A 118 -2.20 -14.30 -8.71
CA GLU A 118 -0.81 -14.34 -8.29
C GLU A 118 -0.13 -12.99 -8.53
N PRO A 119 0.57 -12.43 -7.53
CA PRO A 119 1.20 -11.12 -7.66
C PRO A 119 2.33 -11.13 -8.71
N ARG A 120 2.39 -10.05 -9.51
CA ARG A 120 3.37 -9.83 -10.58
C ARG A 120 3.96 -8.43 -10.47
N PRO A 121 4.90 -8.20 -9.52
CA PRO A 121 5.54 -6.89 -9.37
C PRO A 121 6.36 -6.53 -10.60
N ASP A 122 6.46 -5.23 -10.90
CA ASP A 122 7.22 -4.71 -12.05
C ASP A 122 8.75 -4.79 -11.88
N CYS A 123 9.22 -5.13 -10.68
CA CYS A 123 10.64 -5.17 -10.27
C CYS A 123 11.40 -3.84 -10.43
N ARG A 124 10.69 -2.73 -10.64
CA ARG A 124 11.24 -1.37 -10.73
C ARG A 124 10.88 -0.54 -9.51
N GLU A 125 9.59 -0.31 -9.30
CA GLU A 125 9.05 0.38 -8.11
C GLU A 125 8.79 -0.63 -7.00
N ILE A 126 8.22 -1.78 -7.32
CA ILE A 126 7.94 -2.87 -6.40
C ILE A 126 8.97 -3.99 -6.63
N LEU A 127 9.79 -4.24 -5.62
CA LEU A 127 10.83 -5.28 -5.64
C LEU A 127 10.28 -6.68 -5.44
N ALA A 128 9.23 -6.81 -4.63
CA ALA A 128 8.58 -8.07 -4.33
C ALA A 128 7.13 -7.82 -3.90
N ALA A 129 6.26 -8.76 -4.20
CA ALA A 129 4.88 -8.82 -3.75
C ALA A 129 4.56 -10.28 -3.42
N GLU A 130 4.12 -10.56 -2.19
CA GLU A 130 3.90 -11.92 -1.70
C GLU A 130 2.74 -11.98 -0.72
N PHE A 131 2.07 -13.14 -0.65
CA PHE A 131 1.03 -13.42 0.33
C PHE A 131 1.61 -14.02 1.60
N PHE A 132 1.16 -13.51 2.75
CA PHE A 132 1.57 -13.99 4.08
C PHE A 132 0.36 -14.34 4.93
N ALA A 133 0.42 -15.45 5.65
CA ALA A 133 -0.56 -15.78 6.66
C ALA A 133 -0.52 -14.73 7.79
N ILE A 134 -1.67 -14.38 8.36
CA ILE A 134 -1.78 -13.30 9.34
C ILE A 134 -1.01 -13.64 10.64
N ASP A 135 -0.95 -14.91 10.98
CA ASP A 135 -0.20 -15.44 12.13
C ASP A 135 1.29 -15.68 11.84
N ALA A 136 1.71 -15.58 10.56
CA ALA A 136 3.09 -15.76 10.09
C ALA A 136 3.59 -14.57 9.27
N LEU A 137 3.25 -13.34 9.69
CA LEU A 137 3.74 -12.13 9.05
C LEU A 137 5.27 -12.01 9.20
N PRO A 138 5.99 -11.56 8.15
CA PRO A 138 7.46 -11.47 8.18
C PRO A 138 7.96 -10.52 9.27
N ASP A 139 9.13 -10.80 9.83
CA ASP A 139 9.74 -9.94 10.87
C ASP A 139 10.01 -8.52 10.33
N ALA A 140 10.40 -8.44 9.07
CA ALA A 140 10.70 -7.17 8.39
C ALA A 140 9.46 -6.38 7.94
N ILE A 141 8.26 -6.68 8.48
CA ILE A 141 7.05 -5.87 8.21
C ILE A 141 7.10 -4.55 8.96
N THR A 142 6.58 -3.47 8.36
CA THR A 142 6.42 -2.19 9.06
C THR A 142 5.41 -2.32 10.21
N GLN A 143 5.66 -1.62 11.32
CA GLN A 143 4.75 -1.62 12.47
C GLN A 143 3.34 -1.14 12.08
N THR A 144 3.26 -0.13 11.21
CA THR A 144 1.98 0.40 10.70
C THR A 144 1.20 -0.66 9.93
N ALA A 145 1.84 -1.41 9.01
CA ALA A 145 1.18 -2.48 8.28
C ALA A 145 0.70 -3.58 9.23
N ARG A 146 1.55 -4.02 10.17
CA ARG A 146 1.20 -5.02 11.17
C ARG A 146 -0.02 -4.58 12.01
N ALA A 147 -0.04 -3.34 12.48
CA ALA A 147 -1.14 -2.81 13.29
C ALA A 147 -2.47 -2.76 12.50
N ARG A 148 -2.42 -2.33 11.23
CA ARG A 148 -3.60 -2.25 10.36
C ARG A 148 -4.16 -3.62 10.02
N ILE A 149 -3.29 -4.60 9.75
CA ILE A 149 -3.70 -6.00 9.52
C ILE A 149 -4.36 -6.57 10.78
N ALA A 150 -3.77 -6.37 11.96
CA ALA A 150 -4.36 -6.82 13.22
C ALA A 150 -5.72 -6.19 13.49
N TRP A 151 -5.87 -4.89 13.20
CA TRP A 151 -7.14 -4.19 13.33
C TRP A 151 -8.21 -4.73 12.39
N TRP A 152 -7.87 -4.93 11.10
CA TRP A 152 -8.78 -5.54 10.14
C TRP A 152 -9.18 -6.97 10.54
N ALA A 153 -8.22 -7.79 10.93
CA ALA A 153 -8.43 -9.18 11.34
C ALA A 153 -9.38 -9.30 12.55
N ALA A 154 -9.29 -8.38 13.51
CA ALA A 154 -10.18 -8.34 14.66
C ALA A 154 -11.65 -8.06 14.27
N GLN A 155 -11.89 -7.35 13.16
CA GLN A 155 -13.22 -7.06 12.65
C GLN A 155 -13.77 -8.16 11.71
N ASN A 156 -12.90 -9.04 11.21
CA ASN A 156 -13.23 -10.08 10.23
C ASN A 156 -12.83 -11.49 10.70
N PRO A 157 -13.35 -11.97 11.85
CA PRO A 157 -12.89 -13.24 12.45
C PRO A 157 -13.22 -14.48 11.60
N ALA A 158 -14.14 -14.39 10.66
CA ALA A 158 -14.49 -15.49 9.77
C ALA A 158 -13.43 -15.77 8.70
N GLN A 159 -12.71 -14.73 8.25
CA GLN A 159 -11.62 -14.87 7.26
C GLN A 159 -10.32 -15.39 7.89
N ASN A 160 -10.14 -15.25 9.21
CA ASN A 160 -9.00 -15.77 9.95
C ASN A 160 -9.06 -17.29 10.25
N ARG A 161 -10.17 -17.97 9.97
CA ARG A 161 -10.36 -19.40 10.29
C ARG A 161 -10.18 -20.33 9.09
N ALA A 162 -9.80 -19.81 7.94
CA ALA A 162 -9.57 -20.60 6.72
C ALA A 162 -8.13 -21.13 6.57
N SER A 163 -7.32 -21.05 7.64
CA SER A 163 -5.95 -21.57 7.72
C SER A 163 -5.93 -22.94 8.39
#